data_286c1f9368135e46a410790a8dd10f3d
#
_entry.id   286c1f9368135e46a410790a8dd10f3d
#
_cell.length_a   1.000
_cell.length_b   1.000
_cell.length_c   1.000
_cell.angle_alpha   90.00
_cell.angle_beta   90.00
_cell.angle_gamma   90.00
#
_symmetry.space_group_name_H-M   'P 1'
#
loop_
_entity.id
_entity.type
_entity.pdbx_description
1 polymer ?
#
loop_
_entity_poly.entity_id
_entity_poly.type
_entity_poly.pdbx_seq_one_letter_code
_entity_poly.pdbx_strand_id
1 'polypeptide(L)'
;MSRRALIVLVAALVWPAGLAAQDEPFLGTWELNLARSSITRGAPPRSETVVNAAEPGGFRSTLTAVSDRGTSVEIQHYVFDGAFHQTEGSDARELSFTRVDPRTIAQETRRNGHITVNRRISVSGDGKTMTFTASGTSGGGQKYTNDIRVYEKP
;
A
#
# COMPACT_ATOMS: atom_id res chain seq x y z
N MET A 1 -4.08 -70.41 25.19
CA MET A 1 -3.78 -69.02 25.66
C MET A 1 -3.69 -68.12 24.44
N SER A 2 -4.79 -67.45 24.10
CA SER A 2 -4.85 -66.56 22.90
C SER A 2 -4.56 -65.12 23.32
N ARG A 3 -3.44 -64.57 22.86
CA ARG A 3 -3.13 -63.14 23.02
C ARG A 3 -3.82 -62.39 21.89
N ARG A 4 -4.88 -61.65 22.20
CA ARG A 4 -5.53 -60.70 21.30
C ARG A 4 -4.72 -59.41 21.28
N ALA A 5 -4.08 -59.10 20.15
CA ALA A 5 -3.44 -57.83 19.91
C ALA A 5 -4.50 -56.77 19.59
N LEU A 6 -4.56 -55.71 20.39
CA LEU A 6 -5.42 -54.55 20.20
C LEU A 6 -4.68 -53.58 19.29
N ILE A 7 -5.13 -53.45 18.05
CA ILE A 7 -4.61 -52.44 17.12
C ILE A 7 -5.38 -51.14 17.40
N VAL A 8 -4.67 -50.15 17.98
CA VAL A 8 -5.19 -48.80 18.14
C VAL A 8 -4.93 -48.00 16.86
N LEU A 9 -5.97 -47.76 16.10
CA LEU A 9 -5.91 -46.92 14.91
C LEU A 9 -5.96 -45.43 15.35
N VAL A 10 -4.81 -44.74 15.33
CA VAL A 10 -4.75 -43.29 15.54
C VAL A 10 -5.10 -42.61 14.23
N ALA A 11 -6.32 -42.13 14.11
CA ALA A 11 -6.74 -41.28 13.01
C ALA A 11 -6.16 -39.88 13.22
N ALA A 12 -5.11 -39.55 12.47
CA ALA A 12 -4.59 -38.20 12.40
C ALA A 12 -5.58 -37.31 11.65
N LEU A 13 -6.30 -36.44 12.38
CA LEU A 13 -7.08 -35.35 11.78
C LEU A 13 -6.09 -34.34 11.18
N VAL A 14 -5.90 -34.43 9.88
CA VAL A 14 -5.24 -33.35 9.11
C VAL A 14 -6.31 -32.26 8.92
N TRP A 15 -6.26 -31.22 9.73
CA TRP A 15 -7.00 -30.00 9.44
C TRP A 15 -6.33 -29.31 8.24
N PRO A 16 -7.04 -29.06 7.15
CA PRO A 16 -6.53 -28.17 6.14
C PRO A 16 -6.50 -26.76 6.78
N ALA A 17 -5.31 -26.26 7.04
CA ALA A 17 -5.11 -24.85 7.30
C ALA A 17 -5.37 -24.10 5.98
N GLY A 18 -6.64 -23.93 5.64
CA GLY A 18 -7.10 -22.96 4.68
C GLY A 18 -6.82 -21.59 5.31
N LEU A 19 -5.63 -21.06 5.11
CA LEU A 19 -5.40 -19.63 5.15
C LEU A 19 -6.35 -19.05 4.10
N ALA A 20 -7.54 -18.61 4.53
CA ALA A 20 -8.29 -17.64 3.79
C ALA A 20 -7.30 -16.48 3.57
N ALA A 21 -6.80 -16.32 2.35
CA ALA A 21 -6.17 -15.08 1.93
C ALA A 21 -7.21 -14.01 2.27
N GLN A 22 -6.99 -13.26 3.35
CA GLN A 22 -7.81 -12.09 3.61
C GLN A 22 -7.68 -11.27 2.36
N ASP A 23 -8.81 -11.00 1.71
CA ASP A 23 -8.85 -10.15 0.54
C ASP A 23 -8.25 -8.81 0.93
N GLU A 24 -6.96 -8.63 0.62
CA GLU A 24 -6.25 -7.38 0.86
C GLU A 24 -6.80 -6.37 -0.15
N PRO A 25 -7.64 -5.41 0.27
CA PRO A 25 -8.39 -4.58 -0.66
C PRO A 25 -7.51 -3.67 -1.51
N PHE A 26 -6.26 -3.43 -1.07
CA PHE A 26 -5.30 -2.60 -1.77
C PHE A 26 -4.61 -3.28 -2.95
N LEU A 27 -4.66 -4.62 -3.05
CA LEU A 27 -3.98 -5.36 -4.11
C LEU A 27 -4.62 -5.17 -5.48
N GLY A 28 -3.79 -5.33 -6.51
CA GLY A 28 -4.16 -5.24 -7.91
C GLY A 28 -3.67 -3.98 -8.61
N THR A 29 -4.25 -3.69 -9.76
CA THR A 29 -3.91 -2.53 -10.61
C THR A 29 -4.93 -1.43 -10.38
N TRP A 30 -4.42 -0.20 -10.31
CA TRP A 30 -5.18 1.01 -10.05
C TRP A 30 -4.75 2.10 -11.03
N GLU A 31 -5.69 2.73 -11.69
CA GLU A 31 -5.45 3.80 -12.65
C GLU A 31 -5.95 5.14 -12.12
N LEU A 32 -5.13 6.19 -12.24
CA LEU A 32 -5.47 7.53 -11.78
C LEU A 32 -6.62 8.11 -12.61
N ASN A 33 -7.70 8.49 -11.92
CA ASN A 33 -8.79 9.27 -12.49
C ASN A 33 -8.54 10.77 -12.24
N LEU A 34 -7.97 11.45 -13.23
CA LEU A 34 -7.64 12.88 -13.12
C LEU A 34 -8.87 13.75 -12.89
N ALA A 35 -10.01 13.40 -13.50
CA ALA A 35 -11.25 14.18 -13.37
C ALA A 35 -11.82 14.16 -11.94
N ARG A 36 -11.51 13.11 -11.16
CA ARG A 36 -11.93 12.97 -9.76
C ARG A 36 -10.85 13.38 -8.76
N SER A 37 -9.66 13.75 -9.24
CA SER A 37 -8.50 14.10 -8.42
C SER A 37 -8.38 15.62 -8.26
N SER A 38 -7.81 16.06 -7.13
CA SER A 38 -7.45 17.46 -6.87
C SER A 38 -5.96 17.49 -6.52
N ILE A 39 -5.12 17.62 -7.55
CA ILE A 39 -3.67 17.61 -7.40
C ILE A 39 -3.20 19.04 -7.14
N THR A 40 -2.77 19.30 -5.91
CA THR A 40 -2.33 20.63 -5.47
C THR A 40 -0.81 20.74 -5.41
N ARG A 41 -0.10 19.61 -5.53
CA ARG A 41 1.34 19.53 -5.48
C ARG A 41 1.94 19.24 -6.85
N GLY A 42 2.43 20.28 -7.53
CA GLY A 42 3.07 20.19 -8.84
C GLY A 42 2.08 20.02 -9.98
N ALA A 43 2.61 19.83 -11.20
CA ALA A 43 1.79 19.57 -12.37
C ALA A 43 1.23 18.13 -12.30
N PRO A 44 -0.06 17.94 -12.67
CA PRO A 44 -0.62 16.59 -12.74
C PRO A 44 0.09 15.76 -13.82
N PRO A 45 0.26 14.45 -13.62
CA PRO A 45 0.76 13.56 -14.65
C PRO A 45 -0.26 13.43 -15.80
N ARG A 46 0.19 12.96 -16.96
CA ARG A 46 -0.71 12.57 -18.05
C ARG A 46 -1.46 11.29 -17.72
N SER A 47 -0.78 10.36 -17.08
CA SER A 47 -1.36 9.13 -16.52
C SER A 47 -0.50 8.65 -15.35
N GLU A 48 -1.12 7.91 -14.45
CA GLU A 48 -0.43 7.26 -13.35
C GLU A 48 -1.11 5.93 -13.04
N THR A 49 -0.31 4.89 -12.90
CA THR A 49 -0.77 3.54 -12.57
C THR A 49 -0.06 3.05 -11.32
N VAL A 50 -0.81 2.47 -10.41
CA VAL A 50 -0.30 1.82 -9.19
C VAL A 50 -0.59 0.34 -9.28
N VAL A 51 0.45 -0.49 -9.16
CA VAL A 51 0.32 -1.95 -9.08
C VAL A 51 0.78 -2.41 -7.71
N ASN A 52 -0.13 -2.98 -6.95
CA ASN A 52 0.14 -3.53 -5.62
C ASN A 52 0.14 -5.06 -5.68
N ALA A 53 1.26 -5.66 -5.32
CA ALA A 53 1.45 -7.12 -5.28
C ALA A 53 1.80 -7.57 -3.86
N ALA A 54 1.17 -8.65 -3.39
CA ALA A 54 1.43 -9.19 -2.05
C ALA A 54 2.90 -9.56 -1.87
N GLU A 55 3.42 -9.28 -0.67
CA GLU A 55 4.73 -9.74 -0.21
C GLU A 55 4.68 -10.06 1.30
N PRO A 56 5.65 -10.78 1.85
CA PRO A 56 5.68 -11.09 3.28
C PRO A 56 5.60 -9.84 4.15
N GLY A 57 4.61 -9.80 5.05
CA GLY A 57 4.39 -8.67 5.97
C GLY A 57 3.61 -7.49 5.40
N GLY A 58 3.18 -7.55 4.13
CA GLY A 58 2.42 -6.47 3.51
C GLY A 58 2.28 -6.59 2.01
N PHE A 59 2.62 -5.54 1.26
CA PHE A 59 2.62 -5.56 -0.20
C PHE A 59 3.64 -4.57 -0.79
N ARG A 60 4.10 -4.87 -1.98
CA ARG A 60 4.92 -3.97 -2.80
C ARG A 60 4.02 -3.18 -3.72
N SER A 61 4.20 -1.87 -3.71
CA SER A 61 3.53 -0.92 -4.59
C SER A 61 4.51 -0.41 -5.64
N THR A 62 4.15 -0.54 -6.91
CA THR A 62 4.89 0.06 -8.03
C THR A 62 4.01 1.14 -8.64
N LEU A 63 4.44 2.39 -8.51
CA LEU A 63 3.79 3.56 -9.09
C LEU A 63 4.54 3.95 -10.37
N THR A 64 3.84 3.97 -11.49
CA THR A 64 4.37 4.43 -12.78
C THR A 64 3.61 5.69 -13.19
N ALA A 65 4.32 6.81 -13.32
CA ALA A 65 3.73 8.07 -13.76
C ALA A 65 4.33 8.53 -15.08
N VAL A 66 3.47 8.94 -16.01
CA VAL A 66 3.84 9.55 -17.29
C VAL A 66 3.56 11.03 -17.24
N SER A 67 4.54 11.84 -17.55
CA SER A 67 4.43 13.31 -17.58
C SER A 67 5.10 13.87 -18.83
N ASP A 68 5.08 15.19 -19.00
CA ASP A 68 5.79 15.87 -20.08
C ASP A 68 7.32 15.72 -20.00
N ARG A 69 7.83 15.33 -18.82
CA ARG A 69 9.26 15.10 -18.57
C ARG A 69 9.68 13.65 -18.80
N GLY A 70 8.74 12.78 -19.19
CA GLY A 70 8.96 11.35 -19.38
C GLY A 70 8.24 10.48 -18.36
N THR A 71 8.67 9.23 -18.26
CA THR A 71 8.11 8.22 -17.36
C THR A 71 8.99 8.10 -16.11
N SER A 72 8.36 8.07 -14.95
CA SER A 72 9.00 7.75 -13.67
C SER A 72 8.38 6.52 -13.04
N VAL A 73 9.19 5.73 -12.35
CA VAL A 73 8.76 4.56 -11.58
C VAL A 73 9.21 4.73 -10.15
N GLU A 74 8.32 4.51 -9.21
CA GLU A 74 8.60 4.51 -7.77
C GLU A 74 8.15 3.19 -7.17
N ILE A 75 9.02 2.54 -6.39
CA ILE A 75 8.71 1.31 -5.66
C ILE A 75 8.66 1.61 -4.17
N GLN A 76 7.62 1.13 -3.51
CA GLN A 76 7.42 1.25 -2.07
C GLN A 76 7.03 -0.11 -1.49
N HIS A 77 7.64 -0.47 -0.35
CA HIS A 77 7.27 -1.66 0.43
C HIS A 77 6.39 -1.23 1.60
N TYR A 78 5.15 -1.70 1.60
CA TYR A 78 4.19 -1.42 2.66
C TYR A 78 4.32 -2.49 3.75
N VAL A 79 5.20 -2.21 4.71
CA VAL A 79 5.40 -3.04 5.92
C VAL A 79 4.68 -2.37 7.07
N PHE A 80 3.76 -3.10 7.73
CA PHE A 80 2.87 -2.55 8.76
C PHE A 80 3.42 -2.77 10.18
N ASP A 81 4.67 -2.45 10.42
CA ASP A 81 5.34 -2.56 11.71
C ASP A 81 5.45 -1.23 12.47
N GLY A 82 4.98 -0.14 11.86
CA GLY A 82 5.03 1.22 12.44
C GLY A 82 6.43 1.86 12.43
N ALA A 83 7.45 1.16 11.92
CA ALA A 83 8.80 1.71 11.80
C ALA A 83 8.99 2.51 10.51
N PHE A 84 10.00 3.37 10.49
CA PHE A 84 10.41 4.06 9.28
C PHE A 84 11.42 3.23 8.51
N HIS A 85 11.13 2.96 7.25
CA HIS A 85 11.99 2.23 6.32
C HIS A 85 12.45 3.14 5.20
N GLN A 86 13.71 3.00 4.78
CA GLN A 86 14.25 3.73 3.64
C GLN A 86 13.54 3.33 2.34
N THR A 87 13.33 4.31 1.45
CA THR A 87 12.79 4.03 0.11
C THR A 87 13.92 3.71 -0.85
N GLU A 88 13.65 2.81 -1.80
CA GLU A 88 14.60 2.51 -2.86
C GLU A 88 15.00 3.79 -3.63
N GLY A 89 16.29 3.96 -3.87
CA GLY A 89 16.85 5.08 -4.63
C GLY A 89 16.86 6.42 -3.89
N SER A 90 16.64 6.46 -2.57
CA SER A 90 16.71 7.70 -1.78
C SER A 90 17.20 7.48 -0.37
N ASP A 91 18.45 7.86 -0.10
CA ASP A 91 19.06 7.74 1.23
C ASP A 91 18.45 8.67 2.29
N ALA A 92 17.77 9.73 1.85
CA ALA A 92 17.22 10.75 2.73
C ALA A 92 15.72 10.59 3.03
N ARG A 93 15.02 9.69 2.33
CA ARG A 93 13.57 9.52 2.46
C ARG A 93 13.23 8.19 3.11
N GLU A 94 12.43 8.24 4.17
CA GLU A 94 11.93 7.09 4.88
C GLU A 94 10.40 7.15 4.93
N LEU A 95 9.76 5.99 4.87
CA LEU A 95 8.32 5.82 4.95
C LEU A 95 7.96 4.94 6.13
N SER A 96 6.88 5.28 6.81
CA SER A 96 6.22 4.44 7.80
C SER A 96 4.77 4.21 7.37
N PHE A 97 4.29 2.99 7.54
CA PHE A 97 2.92 2.62 7.23
C PHE A 97 2.25 2.01 8.45
N THR A 98 1.04 2.47 8.73
CA THR A 98 0.20 1.95 9.81
C THR A 98 -1.16 1.60 9.24
N ARG A 99 -1.64 0.40 9.53
CA ARG A 99 -3.01 0.01 9.18
C ARG A 99 -3.97 0.59 10.23
N VAL A 100 -4.82 1.50 9.78
CA VAL A 100 -5.83 2.16 10.63
C VAL A 100 -7.05 1.26 10.78
N ASP A 101 -7.49 0.67 9.68
CA ASP A 101 -8.58 -0.29 9.57
C ASP A 101 -8.37 -1.17 8.31
N PRO A 102 -9.20 -2.19 8.04
CA PRO A 102 -9.01 -3.07 6.88
C PRO A 102 -8.94 -2.37 5.52
N ARG A 103 -9.49 -1.15 5.41
CA ARG A 103 -9.57 -0.37 4.17
C ARG A 103 -8.85 0.97 4.24
N THR A 104 -8.08 1.21 5.30
CA THR A 104 -7.40 2.50 5.50
C THR A 104 -5.99 2.29 6.02
N ILE A 105 -5.04 2.94 5.36
CA ILE A 105 -3.62 2.99 5.72
C ILE A 105 -3.25 4.45 5.97
N ALA A 106 -2.55 4.72 7.07
CA ALA A 106 -1.83 5.95 7.30
C ALA A 106 -0.36 5.78 6.87
N GLN A 107 0.15 6.74 6.13
CA GLN A 107 1.55 6.80 5.70
C GLN A 107 2.16 8.11 6.19
N GLU A 108 3.34 8.01 6.76
CA GLU A 108 4.19 9.17 7.05
C GLU A 108 5.46 9.10 6.22
N THR A 109 5.87 10.24 5.68
CA THR A 109 7.16 10.38 5.01
C THR A 109 8.05 11.25 5.89
N ARG A 110 9.24 10.75 6.19
CA ARG A 110 10.28 11.47 6.91
C ARG A 110 11.46 11.73 5.98
N ARG A 111 12.02 12.93 6.08
CA ARG A 111 13.25 13.30 5.38
C ARG A 111 14.19 13.99 6.36
N ASN A 112 15.41 13.48 6.46
CA ASN A 112 16.42 13.99 7.41
C ASN A 112 15.87 14.10 8.84
N GLY A 113 15.13 13.08 9.30
CA GLY A 113 14.54 13.03 10.64
C GLY A 113 13.25 13.84 10.84
N HIS A 114 12.78 14.60 9.86
CA HIS A 114 11.58 15.43 9.96
C HIS A 114 10.43 14.91 9.13
N ILE A 115 9.21 14.85 9.69
CA ILE A 115 8.00 14.49 8.95
C ILE A 115 7.73 15.58 7.90
N THR A 116 7.66 15.19 6.64
CA THR A 116 7.43 16.09 5.51
C THR A 116 6.08 15.85 4.83
N VAL A 117 5.53 14.64 4.90
CA VAL A 117 4.23 14.29 4.31
C VAL A 117 3.47 13.37 5.26
N ASN A 118 2.19 13.65 5.43
CA ASN A 118 1.21 12.73 5.99
C ASN A 118 0.23 12.37 4.87
N ARG A 119 -0.02 11.08 4.68
CA ARG A 119 -0.95 10.57 3.67
C ARG A 119 -1.90 9.58 4.29
N ARG A 120 -3.16 9.66 3.88
CA ARG A 120 -4.17 8.65 4.15
C ARG A 120 -4.51 7.97 2.83
N ILE A 121 -4.51 6.64 2.83
CA ILE A 121 -4.86 5.82 1.69
C ILE A 121 -6.08 5.00 2.09
N SER A 122 -7.16 5.09 1.33
CA SER A 122 -8.39 4.34 1.63
C SER A 122 -8.95 3.68 0.38
N VAL A 123 -9.57 2.50 0.56
CA VAL A 123 -10.28 1.78 -0.48
C VAL A 123 -11.78 1.79 -0.16
N SER A 124 -12.61 2.09 -1.16
CA SER A 124 -14.06 2.11 -1.04
C SER A 124 -14.65 0.75 -0.63
N GLY A 125 -15.86 0.76 -0.08
CA GLY A 125 -16.55 -0.44 0.38
C GLY A 125 -16.75 -1.51 -0.71
N ASP A 126 -16.90 -1.10 -1.96
CA ASP A 126 -17.04 -1.96 -3.14
C ASP A 126 -15.69 -2.42 -3.72
N GLY A 127 -14.57 -1.95 -3.17
CA GLY A 127 -13.22 -2.31 -3.59
C GLY A 127 -12.79 -1.73 -4.94
N LYS A 128 -13.51 -0.77 -5.52
CA LYS A 128 -13.27 -0.26 -6.88
C LYS A 128 -12.56 1.08 -6.94
N THR A 129 -12.55 1.83 -5.83
CA THR A 129 -11.91 3.15 -5.76
C THR A 129 -10.88 3.18 -4.65
N MET A 130 -9.68 3.64 -4.94
CA MET A 130 -8.64 3.92 -3.95
C MET A 130 -8.34 5.42 -3.95
N THR A 131 -8.33 6.04 -2.77
CA THR A 131 -8.11 7.47 -2.61
C THR A 131 -6.87 7.72 -1.77
N PHE A 132 -5.96 8.54 -2.28
CA PHE A 132 -4.82 9.10 -1.56
C PHE A 132 -5.14 10.53 -1.19
N THR A 133 -5.09 10.86 0.09
CA THR A 133 -5.20 12.24 0.58
C THR A 133 -3.92 12.59 1.30
N ALA A 134 -3.20 13.59 0.83
CA ALA A 134 -1.92 13.98 1.38
C ALA A 134 -1.88 15.45 1.81
N SER A 135 -1.11 15.70 2.85
CA SER A 135 -0.73 17.04 3.31
C SER A 135 0.74 17.04 3.72
N GLY A 136 1.38 18.19 3.67
CA GLY A 136 2.80 18.25 4.03
C GLY A 136 3.51 19.52 3.59
N THR A 137 4.83 19.39 3.45
CA THR A 137 5.70 20.45 2.97
C THR A 137 6.47 19.98 1.76
N SER A 138 6.41 20.72 0.66
CA SER A 138 7.16 20.43 -0.56
C SER A 138 8.66 20.63 -0.36
N GLY A 139 9.48 20.13 -1.28
CA GLY A 139 10.94 20.33 -1.26
C GLY A 139 11.38 21.81 -1.27
N GLY A 140 10.53 22.72 -1.74
CA GLY A 140 10.72 24.17 -1.70
C GLY A 140 10.18 24.85 -0.44
N GLY A 141 9.79 24.10 0.59
CA GLY A 141 9.27 24.65 1.86
C GLY A 141 7.79 25.07 1.84
N GLN A 142 7.10 24.92 0.72
CA GLN A 142 5.68 25.28 0.60
C GLN A 142 4.80 24.21 1.26
N LYS A 143 3.91 24.66 2.15
CA LYS A 143 2.86 23.79 2.74
C LYS A 143 1.75 23.55 1.74
N TYR A 144 1.23 22.35 1.73
CA TYR A 144 0.04 21.96 0.96
C TYR A 144 -0.88 21.09 1.82
N THR A 145 -2.15 21.15 1.50
CA THR A 145 -3.21 20.33 2.12
C THR A 145 -4.13 19.82 1.04
N ASN A 146 -4.78 18.66 1.32
CA ASN A 146 -5.79 18.10 0.41
C ASN A 146 -5.28 17.87 -1.03
N ASP A 147 -4.04 17.38 -1.17
CA ASP A 147 -3.59 16.78 -2.42
C ASP A 147 -4.29 15.43 -2.54
N ILE A 148 -5.32 15.35 -3.39
CA ILE A 148 -6.20 14.19 -3.50
C ILE A 148 -5.98 13.52 -4.84
N ARG A 149 -5.66 12.22 -4.81
CA ARG A 149 -5.59 11.37 -5.99
C ARG A 149 -6.59 10.25 -5.86
N VAL A 150 -7.44 10.10 -6.85
CA VAL A 150 -8.45 9.05 -6.93
C VAL A 150 -8.05 8.07 -8.01
N TYR A 151 -7.94 6.81 -7.63
CA TYR A 151 -7.63 5.71 -8.53
C TYR A 151 -8.82 4.77 -8.62
N GLU A 152 -8.98 4.15 -9.76
CA GLU A 152 -10.04 3.18 -10.04
C GLU A 152 -9.42 1.88 -10.57
N LYS A 153 -10.06 0.76 -10.29
CA LYS A 153 -9.70 -0.50 -10.93
C LYS A 153 -10.16 -0.47 -12.36
N PRO A 154 -9.29 -0.85 -13.34
CA PRO A 154 -9.67 -0.97 -14.75
C PRO A 154 -10.72 -2.04 -14.99
#